data_ddbb51b579e34c466f2706fae910f234
#
_entry.id   ddbb51b579e34c466f2706fae910f234
#
_cell.length_a   1.000
_cell.length_b   1.000
_cell.length_c   1.000
_cell.angle_alpha   90.00
_cell.angle_beta   90.00
_cell.angle_gamma   90.00
#
_symmetry.space_group_name_H-M   'P 1'
#
loop_
_entity.id
_entity.type
_entity.pdbx_description
1 polymer ?
#
loop_
_entity_poly.entity_id
_entity_poly.type
_entity_poly.pdbx_seq_one_letter_code
_entity_poly.pdbx_strand_id
1 'polypeptide(L)'
;MARPERKRKPVVSSADDRFALRCEEEKLMALTGVLRPGHIALRVLEMEPALNHYVNVLGLIETARDADGKRVFLKAWDEHDHHSIVLREADEAGMDYFGWKVDSPAALKQLAGDVEASGLCEDLCWIAAGEHPDTGERFRFTIPTGHVMELYAEKGIVGNGCGTEGANINPDPWPDGLKGISPSRFDHALLYGDDLDGTVKLFTEVLGFGISERVALRDNPDFMIGTFLSCSNKAHDVAFIRQPVKGKLHHASFELGTWENVLKAGDILSRTRTKIDIGPTRHGITRGETIYFFDPSGNRNEVFSGGYIYYPDKPVITWYDDTLGPAIFYHDRVLNEAFLTVFT
;
A
#
# COMPACT_ATOMS: atom_id res chain seq x y z
N MET A 1 -36.84 68.72 2.10
CA MET A 1 -36.45 67.65 2.96
C MET A 1 -36.28 66.39 2.12
N ALA A 2 -35.01 66.03 1.75
CA ALA A 2 -34.71 64.86 0.96
C ALA A 2 -34.56 63.65 1.87
N ARG A 3 -35.18 62.52 1.48
CA ARG A 3 -35.02 61.24 2.20
C ARG A 3 -33.64 60.65 1.91
N PRO A 4 -32.93 60.05 2.88
CA PRO A 4 -31.64 59.41 2.65
C PRO A 4 -31.81 58.09 1.88
N GLU A 5 -30.97 57.90 0.86
CA GLU A 5 -30.83 56.67 0.09
C GLU A 5 -30.37 55.52 1.02
N ARG A 6 -31.14 54.44 1.07
CA ARG A 6 -30.71 53.16 1.65
C ARG A 6 -29.68 52.52 0.74
N LYS A 7 -28.43 52.44 1.17
CA LYS A 7 -27.39 51.58 0.58
C LYS A 7 -27.90 50.13 0.58
N ARG A 8 -28.11 49.54 -0.60
CA ARG A 8 -28.37 48.12 -0.77
C ARG A 8 -27.13 47.36 -0.32
N LYS A 9 -27.28 46.43 0.60
CA LYS A 9 -26.28 45.40 0.90
C LYS A 9 -26.11 44.55 -0.36
N PRO A 10 -24.87 44.08 -0.66
CA PRO A 10 -24.66 43.18 -1.80
C PRO A 10 -25.46 41.90 -1.57
N VAL A 11 -26.21 41.51 -2.60
CA VAL A 11 -26.93 40.24 -2.68
C VAL A 11 -25.83 39.15 -2.74
N VAL A 12 -25.77 38.34 -1.72
CA VAL A 12 -24.89 37.17 -1.69
C VAL A 12 -25.35 36.23 -2.80
N SER A 13 -24.39 35.92 -3.66
CA SER A 13 -24.44 35.02 -4.79
C SER A 13 -25.08 33.64 -4.51
N SER A 14 -25.37 32.94 -5.57
CA SER A 14 -26.09 31.68 -5.70
C SER A 14 -25.75 30.62 -4.66
N ALA A 15 -26.62 29.62 -4.50
CA ALA A 15 -26.41 28.45 -3.65
C ALA A 15 -25.09 27.72 -3.99
N ASP A 16 -24.62 27.82 -5.24
CA ASP A 16 -23.39 27.23 -5.74
C ASP A 16 -22.15 27.88 -5.13
N ASP A 17 -22.11 29.22 -4.96
CA ASP A 17 -20.97 29.89 -4.33
C ASP A 17 -20.86 29.57 -2.81
N ARG A 18 -21.98 29.34 -2.17
CA ARG A 18 -21.99 28.91 -0.75
C ARG A 18 -21.54 27.44 -0.58
N PHE A 19 -21.84 26.61 -1.55
CA PHE A 19 -21.41 25.21 -1.55
C PHE A 19 -19.90 25.12 -1.84
N ALA A 20 -19.40 25.86 -2.81
CA ALA A 20 -17.97 25.93 -3.13
C ALA A 20 -17.13 26.47 -1.96
N LEU A 21 -17.56 27.57 -1.31
CA LEU A 21 -16.90 28.11 -0.13
C LEU A 21 -16.93 27.14 1.06
N ARG A 22 -18.02 26.39 1.26
CA ARG A 22 -18.08 25.34 2.28
C ARG A 22 -17.13 24.18 1.99
N CYS A 23 -16.97 23.77 0.73
CA CYS A 23 -16.03 22.74 0.35
C CYS A 23 -14.55 23.15 0.53
N GLU A 24 -14.22 24.43 0.47
CA GLU A 24 -12.86 24.92 0.79
C GLU A 24 -12.59 25.06 2.30
N GLU A 25 -13.61 25.35 3.12
CA GLU A 25 -13.49 25.43 4.57
C GLU A 25 -13.65 24.06 5.28
N GLU A 26 -14.29 23.07 4.67
CA GLU A 26 -14.53 21.74 5.23
C GLU A 26 -13.45 20.69 4.86
N LYS A 27 -12.27 21.08 4.40
CA LYS A 27 -11.11 20.18 4.34
C LYS A 27 -10.50 19.90 5.73
N LEU A 28 -11.31 19.75 6.75
CA LEU A 28 -10.94 19.04 7.97
C LEU A 28 -11.07 17.53 7.68
N MET A 29 -10.05 16.98 7.02
CA MET A 29 -9.93 15.56 6.86
C MET A 29 -9.85 14.92 8.25
N ALA A 30 -10.67 13.91 8.49
CA ALA A 30 -10.58 13.11 9.72
C ALA A 30 -9.25 12.36 9.82
N LEU A 31 -8.54 12.18 8.69
CA LEU A 31 -7.22 11.59 8.60
C LEU A 31 -6.22 12.67 8.17
N THR A 32 -5.12 12.77 8.91
CA THR A 32 -3.99 13.68 8.66
C THR A 32 -2.68 12.92 8.71
N GLY A 33 -1.63 13.48 8.16
CA GLY A 33 -0.32 12.83 8.11
C GLY A 33 -0.27 11.74 7.03
N VAL A 34 0.18 10.54 7.37
CA VAL A 34 0.21 9.41 6.44
C VAL A 34 -1.19 8.83 6.27
N LEU A 35 -1.70 8.83 5.03
CA LEU A 35 -3.07 8.42 4.72
C LEU A 35 -3.19 6.94 4.36
N ARG A 36 -2.24 6.41 3.57
CA ARG A 36 -2.34 5.06 3.00
C ARG A 36 -1.05 4.62 2.29
N PRO A 37 -0.89 3.33 1.98
CA PRO A 37 0.02 2.87 0.94
C PRO A 37 -0.24 3.63 -0.36
N GLY A 38 0.81 4.10 -0.99
CA GLY A 38 0.70 4.88 -2.22
C GLY A 38 1.22 4.16 -3.44
N HIS A 39 2.45 3.66 -3.36
CA HIS A 39 3.03 2.85 -4.41
C HIS A 39 4.17 1.97 -3.88
N ILE A 40 4.44 0.86 -4.57
CA ILE A 40 5.61 0.02 -4.33
C ILE A 40 6.39 -0.15 -5.63
N ALA A 41 7.71 -0.04 -5.56
CA ALA A 41 8.60 -0.30 -6.68
C ALA A 41 9.24 -1.68 -6.54
N LEU A 42 9.00 -2.54 -7.51
CA LEU A 42 9.48 -3.91 -7.57
C LEU A 42 10.55 -4.05 -8.66
N ARG A 43 11.66 -4.67 -8.30
CA ARG A 43 12.68 -5.11 -9.26
C ARG A 43 12.24 -6.41 -9.92
N VAL A 44 12.32 -6.44 -11.23
CA VAL A 44 12.02 -7.63 -12.05
C VAL A 44 13.23 -7.96 -12.93
N LEU A 45 13.45 -9.24 -13.19
CA LEU A 45 14.61 -9.69 -13.97
C LEU A 45 14.46 -9.39 -15.46
N GLU A 46 13.24 -9.55 -15.98
CA GLU A 46 12.91 -9.32 -17.38
C GLU A 46 11.54 -8.63 -17.47
N MET A 47 11.47 -7.51 -18.20
CA MET A 47 10.28 -6.67 -18.25
C MET A 47 9.09 -7.37 -18.95
N GLU A 48 9.28 -8.01 -20.10
CA GLU A 48 8.17 -8.60 -20.85
C GLU A 48 7.47 -9.77 -20.13
N PRO A 49 8.18 -10.75 -19.51
CA PRO A 49 7.55 -11.73 -18.65
C PRO A 49 6.82 -11.12 -17.45
N ALA A 50 7.41 -10.09 -16.83
CA ALA A 50 6.80 -9.37 -15.72
C ALA A 50 5.51 -8.66 -16.17
N LEU A 51 5.51 -7.95 -17.28
CA LEU A 51 4.31 -7.31 -17.83
C LEU A 51 3.23 -8.33 -18.16
N ASN A 52 3.58 -9.48 -18.75
CA ASN A 52 2.59 -10.54 -18.95
C ASN A 52 1.96 -10.98 -17.63
N HIS A 53 2.75 -11.11 -16.57
CA HIS A 53 2.25 -11.47 -15.23
C HIS A 53 1.38 -10.36 -14.63
N TYR A 54 1.90 -9.13 -14.51
CA TYR A 54 1.19 -8.06 -13.82
C TYR A 54 0.00 -7.51 -14.60
N VAL A 55 0.05 -7.47 -15.95
CA VAL A 55 -1.03 -6.92 -16.79
C VAL A 55 -2.03 -7.99 -17.22
N ASN A 56 -1.58 -9.17 -17.66
CA ASN A 56 -2.50 -10.17 -18.24
C ASN A 56 -2.98 -11.20 -17.22
N VAL A 57 -2.16 -11.57 -16.22
CA VAL A 57 -2.55 -12.54 -15.18
C VAL A 57 -3.15 -11.82 -13.98
N LEU A 58 -2.42 -10.89 -13.37
CA LEU A 58 -2.93 -10.11 -12.22
C LEU A 58 -3.99 -9.10 -12.65
N GLY A 59 -3.85 -8.48 -13.83
CA GLY A 59 -4.87 -7.61 -14.42
C GLY A 59 -4.70 -6.13 -14.07
N LEU A 60 -3.46 -5.69 -13.78
CA LEU A 60 -3.15 -4.29 -13.60
C LEU A 60 -3.18 -3.52 -14.94
N ILE A 61 -3.38 -2.23 -14.85
CA ILE A 61 -3.47 -1.32 -16.00
C ILE A 61 -2.16 -0.54 -16.11
N GLU A 62 -1.51 -0.60 -17.28
CA GLU A 62 -0.35 0.23 -17.56
C GLU A 62 -0.78 1.68 -17.78
N THR A 63 -0.14 2.61 -17.07
CA THR A 63 -0.42 4.04 -17.16
C THR A 63 0.70 4.82 -17.83
N ALA A 64 1.94 4.36 -17.69
CA ALA A 64 3.11 4.95 -18.33
C ALA A 64 4.28 3.97 -18.38
N ARG A 65 5.28 4.28 -19.20
CA ARG A 65 6.61 3.66 -19.16
C ARG A 65 7.69 4.66 -19.55
N ASP A 66 8.89 4.46 -19.05
CA ASP A 66 10.06 5.25 -19.44
C ASP A 66 10.43 4.99 -20.90
N ALA A 67 11.12 5.94 -21.50
CA ALA A 67 11.49 5.87 -22.92
C ALA A 67 12.41 4.69 -23.27
N ASP A 68 13.21 4.22 -22.31
CA ASP A 68 14.07 3.04 -22.47
C ASP A 68 13.35 1.71 -22.17
N GLY A 69 12.09 1.77 -21.75
CA GLY A 69 11.25 0.61 -21.40
C GLY A 69 11.64 -0.13 -20.13
N LYS A 70 12.64 0.33 -19.39
CA LYS A 70 13.15 -0.35 -18.20
C LYS A 70 12.37 -0.08 -16.91
N ARG A 71 11.48 0.89 -16.94
CA ARG A 71 10.58 1.20 -15.82
C ARG A 71 9.16 1.39 -16.35
N VAL A 72 8.20 0.67 -15.77
CA VAL A 72 6.79 0.69 -16.16
C VAL A 72 5.93 0.97 -14.94
N PHE A 73 4.92 1.82 -15.11
CA PHE A 73 4.01 2.27 -14.07
C PHE A 73 2.64 1.64 -14.28
N LEU A 74 2.13 0.99 -13.23
CA LEU A 74 0.87 0.25 -13.27
C LEU A 74 -0.04 0.68 -12.13
N LYS A 75 -1.34 0.46 -12.29
CA LYS A 75 -2.35 0.63 -11.24
C LYS A 75 -3.35 -0.51 -11.23
N ALA A 76 -4.01 -0.74 -10.11
CA ALA A 76 -5.19 -1.57 -10.06
C ALA A 76 -6.43 -0.81 -10.60
N TRP A 77 -7.51 -1.52 -10.94
CA TRP A 77 -8.59 -0.90 -11.72
C TRP A 77 -9.35 0.20 -10.97
N ASP A 78 -9.57 0.05 -9.64
CA ASP A 78 -10.34 1.00 -8.83
C ASP A 78 -9.49 2.09 -8.16
N GLU A 79 -8.21 2.16 -8.46
CA GLU A 79 -7.35 3.23 -7.96
C GLU A 79 -7.48 4.49 -8.81
N HIS A 80 -7.53 5.65 -8.17
CA HIS A 80 -7.61 6.95 -8.83
C HIS A 80 -6.25 7.53 -9.21
N ASP A 81 -5.23 7.29 -8.37
CA ASP A 81 -3.87 7.79 -8.59
C ASP A 81 -3.27 7.20 -9.87
N HIS A 82 -2.35 7.95 -10.49
CA HIS A 82 -1.69 7.57 -11.74
C HIS A 82 -1.09 6.15 -11.68
N HIS A 83 -0.46 5.77 -10.58
CA HIS A 83 0.10 4.43 -10.40
C HIS A 83 0.25 4.07 -8.91
N SER A 84 0.23 2.78 -8.63
CA SER A 84 0.53 2.17 -7.34
C SER A 84 1.63 1.12 -7.40
N ILE A 85 1.96 0.62 -8.59
CA ILE A 85 3.04 -0.33 -8.83
C ILE A 85 4.02 0.27 -9.84
N VAL A 86 5.30 0.18 -9.51
CA VAL A 86 6.40 0.51 -10.41
C VAL A 86 7.21 -0.76 -10.63
N LEU A 87 7.32 -1.22 -11.87
CA LEU A 87 8.23 -2.30 -12.23
C LEU A 87 9.52 -1.69 -12.77
N ARG A 88 10.66 -2.16 -12.28
CA ARG A 88 11.98 -1.76 -12.79
C ARG A 88 12.81 -3.00 -13.12
N GLU A 89 13.32 -3.06 -14.35
CA GLU A 89 14.23 -4.14 -14.75
C GLU A 89 15.57 -4.02 -14.02
N ALA A 90 16.05 -5.14 -13.45
CA ALA A 90 17.26 -5.21 -12.65
C ALA A 90 17.84 -6.62 -12.65
N ASP A 91 19.10 -6.77 -12.20
CA ASP A 91 19.78 -8.06 -12.12
C ASP A 91 19.28 -8.94 -10.96
N GLU A 92 18.60 -8.37 -9.98
CA GLU A 92 18.04 -9.07 -8.82
C GLU A 92 16.59 -8.63 -8.57
N ALA A 93 15.73 -9.60 -8.24
CA ALA A 93 14.35 -9.35 -7.80
C ALA A 93 14.30 -8.69 -6.40
N GLY A 94 13.20 -8.08 -6.03
CA GLY A 94 12.98 -7.47 -4.73
C GLY A 94 12.24 -6.15 -4.79
N MET A 95 12.34 -5.38 -3.72
CA MET A 95 11.74 -4.06 -3.60
C MET A 95 12.80 -2.97 -3.65
N ASP A 96 12.57 -1.93 -4.46
CA ASP A 96 13.41 -0.73 -4.43
C ASP A 96 12.97 0.23 -3.33
N TYR A 97 11.69 0.52 -3.24
CA TYR A 97 11.12 1.42 -2.24
C TYR A 97 9.60 1.22 -2.10
N PHE A 98 9.08 1.67 -0.95
CA PHE A 98 7.64 1.71 -0.67
C PHE A 98 7.23 3.15 -0.35
N GLY A 99 6.30 3.71 -1.12
CA GLY A 99 5.83 5.08 -1.03
C GLY A 99 4.52 5.20 -0.27
N TRP A 100 4.45 6.20 0.61
CA TRP A 100 3.29 6.52 1.44
C TRP A 100 2.67 7.84 0.99
N LYS A 101 1.36 7.83 0.73
CA LYS A 101 0.60 9.05 0.46
C LYS A 101 0.39 9.81 1.76
N VAL A 102 0.72 11.11 1.76
CA VAL A 102 0.40 12.03 2.87
C VAL A 102 -0.69 13.01 2.45
N ASP A 103 -1.36 13.63 3.42
CA ASP A 103 -2.56 14.46 3.19
C ASP A 103 -2.27 15.76 2.43
N SER A 104 -1.09 16.34 2.59
CA SER A 104 -0.79 17.64 1.98
C SER A 104 0.72 17.88 1.78
N PRO A 105 1.11 18.84 0.92
CA PRO A 105 2.52 19.26 0.81
C PRO A 105 3.08 19.83 2.13
N ALA A 106 2.23 20.43 2.97
CA ALA A 106 2.64 20.91 4.29
C ALA A 106 2.95 19.74 5.24
N ALA A 107 2.11 18.71 5.26
CA ALA A 107 2.34 17.49 6.02
C ALA A 107 3.58 16.73 5.54
N LEU A 108 3.83 16.69 4.21
CA LEU A 108 5.05 16.11 3.67
C LEU A 108 6.30 16.76 4.24
N LYS A 109 6.35 18.09 4.27
CA LYS A 109 7.48 18.84 4.82
C LYS A 109 7.63 18.65 6.34
N GLN A 110 6.52 18.62 7.05
CA GLN A 110 6.52 18.38 8.50
C GLN A 110 7.06 16.97 8.81
N LEU A 111 6.51 15.94 8.18
CA LEU A 111 6.93 14.55 8.39
C LEU A 111 8.37 14.31 7.96
N ALA A 112 8.85 14.95 6.88
CA ALA A 112 10.26 14.89 6.49
C ALA A 112 11.17 15.44 7.57
N GLY A 113 10.82 16.60 8.17
CA GLY A 113 11.54 17.17 9.30
C GLY A 113 11.51 16.29 10.55
N ASP A 114 10.37 15.66 10.83
CA ASP A 114 10.22 14.75 12.00
C ASP A 114 11.04 13.47 11.80
N VAL A 115 11.08 12.90 10.58
CA VAL A 115 11.93 11.76 10.24
C VAL A 115 13.40 12.12 10.40
N GLU A 116 13.85 13.27 9.88
CA GLU A 116 15.22 13.76 10.05
C GLU A 116 15.57 13.96 11.53
N ALA A 117 14.71 14.64 12.28
CA ALA A 117 14.90 14.91 13.70
C ALA A 117 14.92 13.64 14.58
N SER A 118 14.26 12.56 14.13
CA SER A 118 14.21 11.30 14.87
C SER A 118 15.59 10.62 14.99
N GLY A 119 16.49 10.85 14.03
CA GLY A 119 17.79 10.21 13.95
C GLY A 119 17.73 8.67 13.73
N LEU A 120 16.55 8.13 13.39
CA LEU A 120 16.33 6.70 13.18
C LEU A 120 16.58 6.24 11.74
N CYS A 121 16.65 7.17 10.78
CA CYS A 121 16.72 6.89 9.36
C CYS A 121 18.06 7.31 8.74
N GLU A 122 18.44 6.62 7.66
CA GLU A 122 19.65 6.89 6.88
C GLU A 122 19.26 7.31 5.44
N ASP A 123 20.24 7.78 4.65
CA ASP A 123 20.12 8.09 3.21
C ASP A 123 18.95 9.05 2.87
N LEU A 124 18.73 10.06 3.72
CA LEU A 124 17.66 11.02 3.53
C LEU A 124 17.89 11.89 2.29
N CYS A 125 16.92 11.93 1.38
CA CYS A 125 17.01 12.79 0.19
C CYS A 125 15.63 13.19 -0.34
N TRP A 126 15.61 14.35 -1.03
CA TRP A 126 14.45 14.81 -1.79
C TRP A 126 14.57 14.38 -3.24
N ILE A 127 13.49 13.81 -3.77
CA ILE A 127 13.35 13.45 -5.19
C ILE A 127 12.49 14.52 -5.85
N ALA A 128 12.98 15.09 -6.94
CA ALA A 128 12.30 16.16 -7.66
C ALA A 128 10.93 15.71 -8.22
N ALA A 129 9.99 16.65 -8.26
CA ALA A 129 8.72 16.45 -8.93
C ALA A 129 8.93 16.04 -10.41
N GLY A 130 8.10 15.11 -10.89
CA GLY A 130 8.17 14.61 -12.27
C GLY A 130 9.24 13.53 -12.52
N GLU A 131 9.99 13.11 -11.51
CA GLU A 131 10.87 11.93 -11.64
C GLU A 131 10.03 10.65 -11.86
N HIS A 132 8.90 10.50 -11.14
CA HIS A 132 7.80 9.64 -11.57
C HIS A 132 6.78 10.45 -12.38
N PRO A 133 6.17 9.88 -13.43
CA PRO A 133 5.08 10.54 -14.15
C PRO A 133 3.99 11.01 -13.18
N ASP A 134 3.49 12.24 -13.41
CA ASP A 134 2.39 12.84 -12.65
C ASP A 134 2.55 12.77 -11.12
N THR A 135 3.76 12.81 -10.60
CA THR A 135 4.03 12.76 -9.15
C THR A 135 4.82 13.99 -8.73
N GLY A 136 4.39 14.61 -7.63
CA GLY A 136 5.07 15.73 -6.99
C GLY A 136 6.44 15.34 -6.40
N GLU A 137 7.02 16.24 -5.63
CA GLU A 137 8.25 15.94 -4.90
C GLU A 137 8.03 14.81 -3.88
N ARG A 138 9.05 14.00 -3.64
CA ARG A 138 9.04 12.88 -2.70
C ARG A 138 10.22 13.00 -1.74
N PHE A 139 9.99 12.66 -0.48
CA PHE A 139 11.05 12.53 0.51
C PHE A 139 11.36 11.06 0.72
N ARG A 140 12.60 10.65 0.44
CA ARG A 140 13.08 9.26 0.52
C ARG A 140 14.05 9.10 1.67
N PHE A 141 13.97 7.94 2.36
CA PHE A 141 14.81 7.60 3.49
C PHE A 141 14.88 6.08 3.69
N THR A 142 15.99 5.62 4.27
CA THR A 142 16.19 4.22 4.66
C THR A 142 15.83 4.03 6.13
N ILE A 143 14.91 3.11 6.42
CA ILE A 143 14.43 2.81 7.79
C ILE A 143 15.32 1.77 8.49
N PRO A 144 15.23 1.57 9.84
CA PRO A 144 16.11 0.67 10.59
C PRO A 144 16.19 -0.77 10.07
N THR A 145 15.10 -1.32 9.52
CA THR A 145 15.12 -2.64 8.87
C THR A 145 15.79 -2.65 7.49
N GLY A 146 16.35 -1.53 7.03
CA GLY A 146 17.09 -1.42 5.76
C GLY A 146 16.20 -1.23 4.52
N HIS A 147 14.91 -1.05 4.67
CA HIS A 147 14.01 -0.75 3.55
C HIS A 147 14.03 0.74 3.22
N VAL A 148 13.92 1.05 1.93
CA VAL A 148 13.75 2.42 1.46
C VAL A 148 12.28 2.77 1.43
N MET A 149 11.92 3.89 2.08
CA MET A 149 10.57 4.43 2.11
C MET A 149 10.52 5.79 1.43
N GLU A 150 9.34 6.15 0.92
CA GLU A 150 9.07 7.47 0.38
C GLU A 150 7.79 8.05 1.00
N LEU A 151 7.80 9.37 1.22
CA LEU A 151 6.59 10.16 1.49
C LEU A 151 6.33 11.07 0.29
N TYR A 152 5.06 11.20 -0.10
CA TYR A 152 4.65 12.13 -1.15
C TYR A 152 3.22 12.63 -0.94
N ALA A 153 2.95 13.87 -1.34
CA ALA A 153 1.63 14.49 -1.20
C ALA A 153 0.83 14.52 -2.51
N GLU A 154 1.50 14.66 -3.64
CA GLU A 154 0.83 14.93 -4.92
C GLU A 154 1.09 13.80 -5.92
N LYS A 155 0.03 13.34 -6.56
CA LYS A 155 0.04 12.41 -7.70
C LYS A 155 -1.16 12.69 -8.58
N GLY A 156 -0.96 12.66 -9.89
CA GLY A 156 -2.02 12.85 -10.87
C GLY A 156 -3.13 11.81 -10.73
N ILE A 157 -4.35 12.22 -11.01
CA ILE A 157 -5.55 11.39 -10.96
C ILE A 157 -5.91 10.99 -12.38
N VAL A 158 -5.96 9.68 -12.64
CA VAL A 158 -6.32 9.12 -13.96
C VAL A 158 -7.69 8.42 -13.95
N GLY A 159 -8.36 8.39 -12.80
CA GLY A 159 -9.68 7.78 -12.64
C GLY A 159 -9.63 6.26 -12.40
N ASN A 160 -10.81 5.66 -12.20
CA ASN A 160 -10.99 4.27 -11.81
C ASN A 160 -11.68 3.40 -12.88
N GLY A 161 -11.75 3.86 -14.12
CA GLY A 161 -12.39 3.12 -15.20
C GLY A 161 -11.38 2.57 -16.22
N CYS A 162 -11.53 1.32 -16.62
CA CYS A 162 -10.81 0.77 -17.76
C CYS A 162 -11.28 1.46 -19.05
N GLY A 163 -10.37 2.19 -19.72
CA GLY A 163 -10.66 2.85 -21.00
C GLY A 163 -11.47 4.13 -20.91
N THR A 164 -11.69 4.69 -19.71
CA THR A 164 -12.23 6.04 -19.57
C THR A 164 -11.13 7.07 -19.73
N GLU A 165 -11.33 8.05 -20.60
CA GLU A 165 -10.42 9.18 -20.72
C GLU A 165 -10.64 10.18 -19.58
N GLY A 166 -9.56 10.62 -18.96
CA GLY A 166 -9.56 11.64 -17.93
C GLY A 166 -9.85 11.13 -16.51
N ALA A 167 -9.88 12.05 -15.56
CA ALA A 167 -10.05 11.78 -14.12
C ALA A 167 -11.50 11.51 -13.69
N ASN A 168 -12.37 11.12 -14.60
CA ASN A 168 -13.78 10.89 -14.30
C ASN A 168 -13.96 9.60 -13.52
N ILE A 169 -14.78 9.68 -12.48
CA ILE A 169 -15.24 8.51 -11.74
C ILE A 169 -16.17 7.71 -12.66
N ASN A 170 -15.84 6.45 -12.86
CA ASN A 170 -16.74 5.53 -13.53
C ASN A 170 -17.89 5.17 -12.57
N PRO A 171 -19.16 5.40 -12.95
CA PRO A 171 -20.29 5.04 -12.10
C PRO A 171 -20.53 3.52 -12.04
N ASP A 172 -19.94 2.74 -12.96
CA ASP A 172 -20.13 1.30 -13.01
C ASP A 172 -19.25 0.62 -11.96
N PRO A 173 -19.83 -0.20 -11.07
CA PRO A 173 -19.06 -0.93 -10.07
C PRO A 173 -18.14 -2.00 -10.68
N TRP A 174 -18.37 -2.38 -11.93
CA TRP A 174 -17.58 -3.32 -12.72
C TRP A 174 -17.36 -2.73 -14.11
N PRO A 175 -16.26 -1.99 -14.34
CA PRO A 175 -16.01 -1.42 -15.66
C PRO A 175 -15.71 -2.51 -16.69
N ASP A 176 -16.07 -2.24 -17.94
CA ASP A 176 -15.72 -3.10 -19.06
C ASP A 176 -14.20 -3.20 -19.24
N GLY A 177 -13.73 -4.33 -19.77
CA GLY A 177 -12.33 -4.53 -20.13
C GLY A 177 -11.43 -5.03 -19.01
N LEU A 178 -11.96 -5.39 -17.83
CA LEU A 178 -11.19 -6.05 -16.78
C LEU A 178 -10.59 -7.36 -17.27
N LYS A 179 -9.31 -7.60 -16.95
CA LYS A 179 -8.54 -8.78 -17.38
C LYS A 179 -7.97 -9.52 -16.19
N GLY A 180 -7.71 -10.81 -16.37
CA GLY A 180 -7.05 -11.62 -15.34
C GLY A 180 -7.80 -11.63 -14.02
N ILE A 181 -7.07 -11.47 -12.92
CA ILE A 181 -7.61 -11.47 -11.56
C ILE A 181 -8.31 -10.15 -11.24
N SER A 182 -7.79 -9.02 -11.72
CA SER A 182 -8.35 -7.66 -11.59
C SER A 182 -8.56 -7.20 -10.15
N PRO A 183 -7.49 -7.06 -9.34
CA PRO A 183 -7.60 -6.51 -8.00
C PRO A 183 -8.06 -5.05 -8.03
N SER A 184 -8.79 -4.64 -6.96
CA SER A 184 -9.30 -3.27 -6.84
C SER A 184 -8.19 -2.27 -6.49
N ARG A 185 -7.20 -2.67 -5.70
CA ARG A 185 -6.08 -1.81 -5.28
C ARG A 185 -4.85 -2.60 -4.84
N PHE A 186 -3.70 -1.96 -4.85
CA PHE A 186 -2.55 -2.34 -4.04
C PHE A 186 -2.89 -2.07 -2.57
N ASP A 187 -2.69 -3.05 -1.70
CA ASP A 187 -3.20 -2.94 -0.34
C ASP A 187 -2.10 -2.81 0.72
N HIS A 188 -1.15 -3.71 0.74
CA HIS A 188 -0.08 -3.73 1.74
C HIS A 188 1.16 -4.46 1.26
N ALA A 189 2.22 -4.44 2.08
CA ALA A 189 3.39 -5.30 1.93
C ALA A 189 3.79 -5.89 3.26
N LEU A 190 4.42 -7.08 3.22
CA LEU A 190 5.12 -7.66 4.36
C LEU A 190 6.63 -7.68 4.08
N LEU A 191 7.39 -7.20 5.04
CA LEU A 191 8.80 -6.88 4.92
C LEU A 191 9.61 -7.59 6.00
N TYR A 192 10.83 -8.03 5.67
CA TYR A 192 11.74 -8.70 6.59
C TYR A 192 12.97 -7.86 6.88
N GLY A 193 13.31 -7.72 8.17
CA GLY A 193 14.51 -6.98 8.59
C GLY A 193 14.90 -7.27 10.02
N ASP A 194 16.09 -6.86 10.39
CA ASP A 194 16.73 -7.19 11.68
C ASP A 194 16.33 -6.21 12.81
N ASP A 195 16.26 -4.90 12.55
CA ASP A 195 15.88 -3.90 13.56
C ASP A 195 14.38 -3.59 13.53
N LEU A 196 13.60 -4.50 14.10
CA LEU A 196 12.15 -4.31 14.24
C LEU A 196 11.80 -3.22 15.26
N ASP A 197 12.55 -3.08 16.35
CA ASP A 197 12.23 -2.15 17.43
C ASP A 197 12.41 -0.69 16.98
N GLY A 198 13.52 -0.38 16.30
CA GLY A 198 13.73 0.93 15.69
C GLY A 198 12.68 1.27 14.64
N THR A 199 12.29 0.29 13.82
CA THR A 199 11.25 0.45 12.80
C THR A 199 9.88 0.70 13.43
N VAL A 200 9.47 -0.06 14.45
CA VAL A 200 8.21 0.18 15.17
C VAL A 200 8.18 1.56 15.78
N LYS A 201 9.27 1.97 16.43
CA LYS A 201 9.38 3.31 16.99
C LYS A 201 9.19 4.41 15.93
N LEU A 202 9.85 4.27 14.77
CA LEU A 202 9.68 5.21 13.66
C LEU A 202 8.23 5.31 13.20
N PHE A 203 7.60 4.16 12.95
CA PHE A 203 6.23 4.14 12.43
C PHE A 203 5.21 4.65 13.44
N THR A 204 5.35 4.34 14.73
CA THR A 204 4.35 4.72 15.74
C THR A 204 4.57 6.14 16.30
N GLU A 205 5.82 6.54 16.57
CA GLU A 205 6.11 7.82 17.24
C GLU A 205 6.33 8.97 16.24
N VAL A 206 6.78 8.68 15.00
CA VAL A 206 7.09 9.71 13.99
C VAL A 206 6.05 9.75 12.88
N LEU A 207 5.68 8.58 12.31
CA LEU A 207 4.77 8.50 11.17
C LEU A 207 3.29 8.35 11.57
N GLY A 208 2.98 8.16 12.88
CA GLY A 208 1.62 8.15 13.39
C GLY A 208 0.82 6.87 13.13
N PHE A 209 1.48 5.74 12.87
CA PHE A 209 0.80 4.45 12.71
C PHE A 209 0.37 3.86 14.05
N GLY A 210 -0.73 3.12 14.04
CA GLY A 210 -1.12 2.26 15.16
C GLY A 210 -0.66 0.83 14.96
N ILE A 211 -0.39 0.12 16.06
CA ILE A 211 -0.16 -1.33 16.04
C ILE A 211 -1.50 -2.03 16.17
N SER A 212 -1.92 -2.75 15.14
CA SER A 212 -3.16 -3.54 15.17
C SER A 212 -2.94 -4.92 15.79
N GLU A 213 -1.87 -5.59 15.37
CA GLU A 213 -1.45 -6.89 15.87
C GLU A 213 0.06 -6.98 16.02
N ARG A 214 0.51 -7.83 16.93
CA ARG A 214 1.94 -8.16 17.09
C ARG A 214 2.14 -9.63 17.34
N VAL A 215 3.32 -10.14 17.03
CA VAL A 215 3.78 -11.47 17.41
C VAL A 215 4.96 -11.29 18.37
N ALA A 216 4.92 -11.97 19.51
CA ALA A 216 5.95 -11.90 20.54
C ALA A 216 6.40 -13.31 20.95
N LEU A 217 7.52 -13.40 21.65
CA LEU A 217 7.92 -14.65 22.29
C LEU A 217 7.06 -14.91 23.54
N ARG A 218 6.60 -16.16 23.74
CA ARG A 218 5.83 -16.53 24.92
C ARG A 218 6.60 -16.32 26.22
N ASP A 219 7.87 -16.68 26.20
CA ASP A 219 8.75 -16.58 27.37
C ASP A 219 9.32 -15.17 27.59
N ASN A 220 9.20 -14.30 26.60
CA ASN A 220 9.60 -12.89 26.66
C ASN A 220 8.64 -12.01 25.84
N PRO A 221 7.45 -11.65 26.39
CA PRO A 221 6.43 -10.91 25.66
C PRO A 221 6.82 -9.51 25.21
N ASP A 222 7.91 -8.94 25.73
CA ASP A 222 8.45 -7.67 25.30
C ASP A 222 9.30 -7.79 24.01
N PHE A 223 9.74 -9.00 23.68
CA PHE A 223 10.50 -9.26 22.47
C PHE A 223 9.56 -9.53 21.30
N MET A 224 9.39 -8.54 20.44
CA MET A 224 8.59 -8.62 19.22
C MET A 224 9.34 -9.32 18.10
N ILE A 225 8.70 -10.32 17.49
CA ILE A 225 9.18 -11.01 16.27
C ILE A 225 8.37 -10.63 15.03
N GLY A 226 7.23 -9.96 15.20
CA GLY A 226 6.42 -9.42 14.11
C GLY A 226 5.47 -8.32 14.55
N THR A 227 5.16 -7.40 13.66
CA THR A 227 4.22 -6.30 13.89
C THR A 227 3.41 -6.00 12.64
N PHE A 228 2.15 -5.65 12.84
CA PHE A 228 1.19 -5.25 11.82
C PHE A 228 0.76 -3.83 12.12
N LEU A 229 1.08 -2.91 11.22
CA LEU A 229 0.95 -1.47 11.42
C LEU A 229 -0.09 -0.89 10.47
N SER A 230 -0.94 0.00 10.99
CA SER A 230 -1.99 0.63 10.23
C SER A 230 -1.96 2.16 10.39
N CYS A 231 -2.03 2.87 9.26
CA CYS A 231 -2.32 4.31 9.19
C CYS A 231 -3.76 4.57 8.72
N SER A 232 -4.48 3.53 8.34
CA SER A 232 -5.85 3.56 7.83
C SER A 232 -6.81 2.82 8.76
N ASN A 233 -7.94 2.35 8.25
CA ASN A 233 -8.89 1.50 8.97
C ASN A 233 -8.77 0.01 8.62
N LYS A 234 -7.71 -0.40 7.92
CA LYS A 234 -7.43 -1.80 7.60
C LYS A 234 -6.75 -2.50 8.78
N ALA A 235 -6.79 -3.82 8.77
CA ALA A 235 -6.07 -4.64 9.75
C ALA A 235 -4.56 -4.32 9.75
N HIS A 236 -4.00 -3.99 8.59
CA HIS A 236 -2.65 -3.43 8.45
C HIS A 236 -2.46 -2.79 7.07
N ASP A 237 -1.54 -1.85 7.00
CA ASP A 237 -1.04 -1.22 5.77
C ASP A 237 0.38 -1.70 5.44
N VAL A 238 1.12 -2.13 6.46
CA VAL A 238 2.42 -2.79 6.34
C VAL A 238 2.63 -3.73 7.52
N ALA A 239 3.34 -4.84 7.27
CA ALA A 239 3.80 -5.71 8.34
C ALA A 239 5.31 -5.92 8.25
N PHE A 240 5.94 -6.04 9.41
CA PHE A 240 7.37 -6.34 9.52
C PHE A 240 7.58 -7.59 10.37
N ILE A 241 8.45 -8.48 9.90
CA ILE A 241 8.88 -9.66 10.63
C ILE A 241 10.39 -9.57 10.86
N ARG A 242 10.80 -9.83 12.10
CA ARG A 242 12.21 -9.85 12.49
C ARG A 242 12.90 -11.05 11.86
N GLN A 243 13.86 -10.79 11.00
CA GLN A 243 14.75 -11.77 10.37
C GLN A 243 16.18 -11.22 10.36
N PRO A 244 17.22 -12.06 10.39
CA PRO A 244 18.62 -11.62 10.34
C PRO A 244 19.04 -11.20 8.92
N VAL A 245 18.24 -10.33 8.30
CA VAL A 245 18.44 -9.79 6.95
C VAL A 245 18.03 -8.32 6.94
N LYS A 246 18.44 -7.57 5.91
CA LYS A 246 18.06 -6.16 5.73
C LYS A 246 17.34 -5.95 4.40
N GLY A 247 16.30 -5.14 4.44
CA GLY A 247 15.62 -4.63 3.25
C GLY A 247 14.97 -5.70 2.37
N LYS A 248 14.46 -6.81 2.94
CA LYS A 248 13.90 -7.91 2.16
C LYS A 248 12.38 -7.87 2.04
N LEU A 249 11.89 -8.11 0.84
CA LEU A 249 10.46 -8.20 0.53
C LEU A 249 9.98 -9.64 0.73
N HIS A 250 8.94 -9.84 1.55
CA HIS A 250 8.24 -11.12 1.61
C HIS A 250 7.13 -11.18 0.57
N HIS A 251 6.24 -10.17 0.54
CA HIS A 251 5.21 -10.06 -0.51
C HIS A 251 4.67 -8.65 -0.67
N ALA A 252 4.09 -8.39 -1.86
CA ALA A 252 3.20 -7.29 -2.15
C ALA A 252 1.77 -7.84 -2.32
N SER A 253 0.77 -7.20 -1.72
CA SER A 253 -0.60 -7.69 -1.62
C SER A 253 -1.61 -6.81 -2.34
N PHE A 254 -2.61 -7.47 -2.95
CA PHE A 254 -3.65 -6.85 -3.78
C PHE A 254 -5.05 -7.30 -3.33
N GLU A 255 -5.97 -6.38 -3.21
CA GLU A 255 -7.30 -6.60 -2.66
C GLU A 255 -8.32 -7.04 -3.73
N LEU A 256 -9.17 -8.02 -3.37
CA LEU A 256 -10.17 -8.63 -4.25
C LEU A 256 -11.63 -8.51 -3.79
N GLY A 257 -11.90 -7.92 -2.66
CA GLY A 257 -13.24 -7.67 -2.15
C GLY A 257 -13.97 -8.89 -1.56
N THR A 258 -13.91 -10.08 -2.15
CA THR A 258 -14.64 -11.27 -1.68
C THR A 258 -13.83 -12.56 -1.75
N TRP A 259 -14.21 -13.54 -0.90
CA TRP A 259 -13.62 -14.89 -0.92
C TRP A 259 -13.81 -15.61 -2.26
N GLU A 260 -14.95 -15.44 -2.90
CA GLU A 260 -15.22 -16.02 -4.23
C GLU A 260 -14.25 -15.50 -5.28
N ASN A 261 -13.85 -14.22 -5.20
CA ASN A 261 -12.84 -13.66 -6.10
C ASN A 261 -11.45 -14.24 -5.82
N VAL A 262 -11.10 -14.55 -4.57
CA VAL A 262 -9.86 -15.24 -4.21
C VAL A 262 -9.84 -16.67 -4.80
N LEU A 263 -10.95 -17.42 -4.71
CA LEU A 263 -11.07 -18.74 -5.32
C LEU A 263 -10.95 -18.67 -6.85
N LYS A 264 -11.62 -17.70 -7.48
CA LYS A 264 -11.50 -17.46 -8.93
C LYS A 264 -10.07 -17.08 -9.34
N ALA A 265 -9.35 -16.34 -8.51
CA ALA A 265 -7.94 -16.05 -8.74
C ALA A 265 -7.10 -17.33 -8.78
N GLY A 266 -7.36 -18.30 -7.91
CA GLY A 266 -6.72 -19.62 -7.94
C GLY A 266 -6.92 -20.35 -9.27
N ASP A 267 -8.14 -20.30 -9.84
CA ASP A 267 -8.44 -20.89 -11.15
C ASP A 267 -7.67 -20.18 -12.29
N ILE A 268 -7.56 -18.85 -12.21
CA ILE A 268 -6.80 -18.06 -13.19
C ILE A 268 -5.31 -18.40 -13.11
N LEU A 269 -4.72 -18.40 -11.90
CA LEU A 269 -3.32 -18.75 -11.68
C LEU A 269 -3.01 -20.17 -12.20
N SER A 270 -3.88 -21.14 -11.92
CA SER A 270 -3.75 -22.51 -12.41
C SER A 270 -3.78 -22.57 -13.94
N ARG A 271 -4.75 -21.92 -14.57
CA ARG A 271 -4.90 -21.88 -16.04
C ARG A 271 -3.70 -21.21 -16.73
N THR A 272 -3.14 -20.16 -16.12
CA THR A 272 -1.97 -19.44 -16.64
C THR A 272 -0.64 -20.11 -16.27
N ARG A 273 -0.69 -21.22 -15.53
CA ARG A 273 0.49 -21.94 -15.01
C ARG A 273 1.39 -21.07 -14.12
N THR A 274 0.83 -20.07 -13.47
CA THR A 274 1.52 -19.27 -12.47
C THR A 274 1.75 -20.12 -11.22
N LYS A 275 2.98 -20.08 -10.68
CA LYS A 275 3.35 -20.89 -9.51
C LYS A 275 2.64 -20.38 -8.27
N ILE A 276 1.64 -21.11 -7.79
CA ILE A 276 1.01 -20.90 -6.48
C ILE A 276 2.01 -21.37 -5.40
N ASP A 277 2.22 -20.55 -4.39
CA ASP A 277 3.02 -20.89 -3.22
C ASP A 277 2.13 -21.47 -2.10
N ILE A 278 1.11 -20.71 -1.67
CA ILE A 278 0.18 -21.10 -0.62
C ILE A 278 -1.25 -20.67 -1.00
N GLY A 279 -2.20 -21.48 -0.63
CA GLY A 279 -3.62 -21.15 -0.68
C GLY A 279 -4.38 -21.83 -1.83
N PRO A 280 -5.70 -21.58 -1.92
CA PRO A 280 -6.50 -20.66 -1.10
C PRO A 280 -6.53 -21.05 0.38
N THR A 281 -6.31 -20.09 1.28
CA THR A 281 -6.31 -20.33 2.72
C THR A 281 -6.79 -19.08 3.49
N ARG A 282 -6.82 -19.17 4.82
CA ARG A 282 -7.19 -18.07 5.70
C ARG A 282 -6.17 -17.87 6.81
N HIS A 283 -5.95 -16.62 7.16
CA HIS A 283 -5.17 -16.24 8.33
C HIS A 283 -6.05 -16.15 9.59
N GLY A 284 -5.50 -16.53 10.72
CA GLY A 284 -6.03 -16.14 12.03
C GLY A 284 -5.68 -14.70 12.37
N ILE A 285 -4.41 -14.32 12.12
CA ILE A 285 -3.92 -12.95 12.13
C ILE A 285 -4.57 -12.17 10.98
N THR A 286 -4.92 -10.91 11.20
CA THR A 286 -5.64 -10.06 10.23
C THR A 286 -7.00 -10.59 9.74
N ARG A 287 -7.27 -11.89 9.85
CA ARG A 287 -8.47 -12.61 9.35
C ARG A 287 -8.62 -12.57 7.82
N GLY A 288 -7.53 -12.32 7.11
CA GLY A 288 -7.51 -12.29 5.65
C GLY A 288 -7.69 -13.67 5.03
N GLU A 289 -8.29 -13.71 3.86
CA GLU A 289 -8.49 -14.87 2.99
C GLU A 289 -7.59 -14.69 1.79
N THR A 290 -6.70 -15.65 1.46
CA THR A 290 -5.52 -15.33 0.64
C THR A 290 -5.08 -16.46 -0.28
N ILE A 291 -4.38 -16.08 -1.36
CA ILE A 291 -3.49 -16.92 -2.16
C ILE A 291 -2.17 -16.18 -2.36
N TYR A 292 -1.07 -16.88 -2.12
CA TYR A 292 0.28 -16.43 -2.44
C TYR A 292 0.79 -17.12 -3.69
N PHE A 293 1.46 -16.35 -4.56
CA PHE A 293 2.03 -16.84 -5.81
C PHE A 293 3.24 -16.01 -6.21
N PHE A 294 4.05 -16.53 -7.12
CA PHE A 294 5.27 -15.85 -7.56
C PHE A 294 5.10 -15.21 -8.93
N ASP A 295 5.69 -14.03 -9.09
CA ASP A 295 5.96 -13.47 -10.41
C ASP A 295 7.11 -14.23 -11.10
N PRO A 296 7.36 -14.01 -12.40
CA PRO A 296 8.45 -14.69 -13.12
C PRO A 296 9.86 -14.40 -12.57
N SER A 297 10.03 -13.32 -11.83
CA SER A 297 11.29 -12.92 -11.22
C SER A 297 11.52 -13.52 -9.83
N GLY A 298 10.47 -14.11 -9.24
CA GLY A 298 10.50 -14.71 -7.91
C GLY A 298 9.99 -13.78 -6.80
N ASN A 299 9.48 -12.58 -7.11
CA ASN A 299 8.78 -11.79 -6.11
C ASN A 299 7.46 -12.46 -5.76
N ARG A 300 7.18 -12.59 -4.45
CA ARG A 300 5.91 -13.11 -3.99
C ARG A 300 4.83 -12.03 -4.06
N ASN A 301 3.73 -12.36 -4.72
CA ASN A 301 2.50 -11.60 -4.71
C ASN A 301 1.47 -12.30 -3.84
N GLU A 302 0.56 -11.52 -3.29
CA GLU A 302 -0.64 -12.00 -2.61
C GLU A 302 -1.87 -11.37 -3.26
N VAL A 303 -2.93 -12.14 -3.41
CA VAL A 303 -4.28 -11.60 -3.56
C VAL A 303 -5.10 -12.03 -2.36
N PHE A 304 -5.86 -11.10 -1.79
CA PHE A 304 -6.60 -11.37 -0.58
C PHE A 304 -7.96 -10.67 -0.56
N SER A 305 -8.80 -11.09 0.36
CA SER A 305 -10.04 -10.43 0.74
C SER A 305 -10.25 -10.48 2.26
N GLY A 306 -11.25 -9.80 2.76
CA GLY A 306 -11.62 -9.83 4.17
C GLY A 306 -10.72 -8.99 5.05
N GLY A 307 -10.42 -9.49 6.23
CA GLY A 307 -9.81 -8.71 7.30
C GLY A 307 -10.86 -8.14 8.26
N TYR A 308 -10.41 -7.38 9.24
CA TYR A 308 -11.28 -6.63 10.14
C TYR A 308 -11.02 -5.14 10.02
N ILE A 309 -11.99 -4.33 10.43
CA ILE A 309 -11.82 -2.88 10.52
C ILE A 309 -11.00 -2.57 11.78
N TYR A 310 -9.91 -1.84 11.61
CA TYR A 310 -9.08 -1.32 12.68
C TYR A 310 -9.58 0.06 13.11
N TYR A 311 -9.68 0.26 14.41
CA TYR A 311 -9.90 1.56 15.04
C TYR A 311 -8.74 1.87 15.97
N PRO A 312 -8.29 3.13 16.12
CA PRO A 312 -7.13 3.49 16.94
C PRO A 312 -7.27 3.13 18.44
N ASP A 313 -8.49 3.01 18.93
CA ASP A 313 -8.81 2.61 20.31
C ASP A 313 -8.94 1.10 20.50
N LYS A 314 -8.77 0.30 19.43
CA LYS A 314 -8.81 -1.15 19.52
C LYS A 314 -7.56 -1.67 20.23
N PRO A 315 -7.70 -2.55 21.26
CA PRO A 315 -6.55 -3.17 21.90
C PRO A 315 -5.70 -3.97 20.90
N VAL A 316 -4.38 -3.87 21.06
CA VAL A 316 -3.43 -4.64 20.24
C VAL A 316 -3.64 -6.13 20.47
N ILE A 317 -3.85 -6.88 19.39
CA ILE A 317 -3.92 -8.34 19.43
C ILE A 317 -2.51 -8.89 19.49
N THR A 318 -2.20 -9.71 20.50
CA THR A 318 -0.87 -10.32 20.62
C THR A 318 -0.97 -11.83 20.34
N TRP A 319 -0.22 -12.26 19.33
CA TRP A 319 0.05 -13.65 19.02
C TRP A 319 1.41 -14.04 19.63
N TYR A 320 1.60 -15.32 19.85
CA TYR A 320 2.86 -15.82 20.38
C TYR A 320 3.49 -16.83 19.41
N ASP A 321 4.79 -17.02 19.50
CA ASP A 321 5.56 -17.95 18.68
C ASP A 321 4.99 -19.37 18.66
N ASP A 322 4.44 -19.85 19.79
CA ASP A 322 3.78 -21.15 19.91
C ASP A 322 2.39 -21.24 19.26
N THR A 323 1.84 -20.11 18.81
CA THR A 323 0.53 -20.01 18.12
C THR A 323 0.62 -19.63 16.65
N LEU A 324 1.83 -19.58 16.06
CA LEU A 324 2.03 -19.15 14.67
C LEU A 324 1.34 -20.05 13.63
N GLY A 325 1.21 -21.36 13.91
CA GLY A 325 0.46 -22.25 13.01
C GLY A 325 -0.95 -21.73 12.73
N PRO A 326 -1.85 -21.64 13.73
CA PRO A 326 -3.21 -21.12 13.54
C PRO A 326 -3.24 -19.59 13.22
N ALA A 327 -2.22 -18.83 13.59
CA ALA A 327 -2.14 -17.41 13.25
C ALA A 327 -1.95 -17.20 11.73
N ILE A 328 -1.03 -17.93 11.13
CA ILE A 328 -0.68 -17.76 9.71
C ILE A 328 -1.53 -18.68 8.82
N PHE A 329 -1.70 -19.96 9.19
CA PHE A 329 -2.46 -20.95 8.41
C PHE A 329 -3.63 -21.49 9.24
N TYR A 330 -4.73 -20.73 9.27
CA TYR A 330 -5.87 -21.02 10.14
C TYR A 330 -6.51 -22.40 9.86
N HIS A 331 -6.60 -22.80 8.59
CA HIS A 331 -7.21 -24.07 8.22
C HIS A 331 -6.32 -25.27 8.58
N ASP A 332 -5.04 -25.18 8.31
CA ASP A 332 -4.08 -26.27 8.53
C ASP A 332 -3.58 -26.35 9.97
N ARG A 333 -3.58 -25.23 10.68
CA ARG A 333 -3.07 -25.10 12.05
C ARG A 333 -1.58 -25.41 12.20
N VAL A 334 -0.86 -25.56 11.11
CA VAL A 334 0.56 -25.92 11.06
C VAL A 334 1.34 -24.88 10.29
N LEU A 335 2.46 -24.44 10.86
CA LEU A 335 3.36 -23.47 10.22
C LEU A 335 4.11 -24.14 9.06
N ASN A 336 4.09 -23.48 7.89
CA ASN A 336 4.90 -23.86 6.75
C ASN A 336 6.21 -23.07 6.80
N GLU A 337 7.32 -23.71 7.17
CA GLU A 337 8.62 -23.05 7.29
C GLU A 337 9.12 -22.48 5.95
N ALA A 338 8.83 -23.14 4.82
CA ALA A 338 9.23 -22.65 3.51
C ALA A 338 8.58 -21.29 3.18
N PHE A 339 7.36 -21.06 3.68
CA PHE A 339 6.68 -19.76 3.53
C PHE A 339 7.45 -18.62 4.22
N LEU A 340 8.10 -18.89 5.35
CA LEU A 340 8.85 -17.90 6.14
C LEU A 340 10.27 -17.66 5.60
N THR A 341 10.83 -18.55 4.79
CA THR A 341 12.25 -18.50 4.39
C THR A 341 12.47 -18.02 2.96
N VAL A 342 11.42 -17.88 2.15
CA VAL A 342 11.52 -17.39 0.77
C VAL A 342 11.15 -15.91 0.71
N PHE A 343 12.11 -15.08 0.30
CA PHE A 343 11.99 -13.62 0.16
C PHE A 343 12.95 -13.10 -0.91
N THR A 344 12.73 -11.89 -1.40
CA THR A 344 13.58 -11.21 -2.40
C THR A 344 14.18 -9.90 -1.88
#